data_46ee29013a3c71daecc503344c4720c3
#
_entry.id   46ee29013a3c71daecc503344c4720c3
#
_cell.length_a   1.000
_cell.length_b   1.000
_cell.length_c   1.000
_cell.angle_alpha   90.00
_cell.angle_beta   90.00
_cell.angle_gamma   90.00
#
_symmetry.space_group_name_H-M   'P 1'
#
loop_
_entity.id
_entity.type
_entity.pdbx_description
1 polymer ?
#
loop_
_entity_poly.entity_id
_entity_poly.type
_entity_poly.pdbx_seq_one_letter_code
_entity_poly.pdbx_strand_id
1 'polypeptide(L)'
;MKNSMIIILLFLAVNVVNGQEKDTRLDGLEEEIEQLIKTYNAIGLSVIVVENDKTVYSQGFGYRNLEKKLPVTENTSFHIASMTKAFTASLLGILEGEGRVSLTQKPSFYIPKFQFYNNEMDNLITIESLLSHKSGLGSLDGSLVLFGENNRLKSLAKLKYLKPNGKINDSWLYSNVGYTIVGTVAEQVTSKSWDENIEEKIFRPLNMNNSFTSLEKMKSSNNYSLGYGVSAGKVQNVSFEKYYDYSPAGAIKSSSKDIGNWMRTWLNDGSFNGKNVLPKDYVYSATSIQNIRDGGDSKGTFLFGDGFGWRMESRNGHYKVHHGGNTSGFSSIATLYPFSNLGIAILCNQQNSTLPYLILDLITNRMLELPRNAISDYPLIISDIYTDDNKIKGLNEEKKPTNELTNFCGKYFHKGYGTLEIVKKDNSLFVVYPNFTYRLEHLYYNTFKMKLDEGDAQILNPDFFELNFHQNNEGKIGSIKINLQYEPVEFIKETDK
;
A
#
# COMPACT_ATOMS: atom_id res chain seq x y z
N MET A 1 67.87 -37.60 31.45
CA MET A 1 66.97 -36.51 31.80
C MET A 1 66.75 -35.69 30.54
N LYS A 2 65.57 -35.84 29.84
CA LYS A 2 65.24 -35.12 28.63
C LYS A 2 64.28 -34.02 29.04
N ASN A 3 64.69 -32.77 28.92
CA ASN A 3 63.77 -31.59 29.07
C ASN A 3 62.99 -31.36 27.79
N SER A 4 61.69 -31.58 27.89
CA SER A 4 60.75 -31.18 26.79
C SER A 4 60.30 -29.77 27.08
N MET A 5 60.63 -28.84 26.17
CA MET A 5 60.21 -27.44 26.17
C MET A 5 58.88 -27.37 25.43
N ILE A 6 57.79 -27.08 26.14
CA ILE A 6 56.47 -26.85 25.57
C ILE A 6 56.39 -25.37 25.13
N ILE A 7 56.33 -25.14 23.81
CA ILE A 7 56.07 -23.80 23.22
C ILE A 7 54.56 -23.62 23.19
N ILE A 8 54.02 -22.72 24.02
CA ILE A 8 52.63 -22.28 23.98
C ILE A 8 52.53 -21.14 22.94
N LEU A 9 51.99 -21.44 21.78
CA LEU A 9 51.61 -20.42 20.79
C LEU A 9 50.28 -19.77 21.24
N LEU A 10 50.36 -18.53 21.76
CA LEU A 10 49.19 -17.69 21.98
C LEU A 10 48.69 -17.15 20.59
N PHE A 11 47.59 -17.69 20.13
CA PHE A 11 46.83 -17.06 19.02
C PHE A 11 46.08 -15.85 19.59
N LEU A 12 46.59 -14.66 19.33
CA LEU A 12 45.86 -13.42 19.49
C LEU A 12 44.83 -13.35 18.34
N ALA A 13 43.58 -13.71 18.65
CA ALA A 13 42.45 -13.42 17.74
C ALA A 13 42.22 -11.89 17.77
N VAL A 14 42.77 -11.20 16.81
CA VAL A 14 42.40 -9.81 16.52
C VAL A 14 40.98 -9.83 15.98
N ASN A 15 40.01 -9.54 16.85
CA ASN A 15 38.66 -9.18 16.42
C ASN A 15 38.77 -7.83 15.70
N VAL A 16 38.88 -7.85 14.38
CA VAL A 16 38.65 -6.65 13.55
C VAL A 16 37.16 -6.36 13.67
N VAL A 17 36.80 -5.55 14.65
CA VAL A 17 35.51 -4.86 14.63
C VAL A 17 35.63 -3.91 13.43
N ASN A 18 35.05 -4.32 12.29
CA ASN A 18 34.79 -3.41 11.17
C ASN A 18 33.78 -2.36 11.68
N GLY A 19 34.28 -1.33 12.31
CA GLY A 19 33.53 -0.10 12.55
C GLY A 19 33.15 0.43 11.18
N GLN A 20 31.87 0.39 10.85
CA GLN A 20 31.35 1.03 9.66
C GLN A 20 31.75 2.50 9.77
N GLU A 21 32.58 3.00 8.84
CA GLU A 21 33.00 4.41 8.82
C GLU A 21 31.71 5.24 8.74
N LYS A 22 31.44 6.04 9.78
CA LYS A 22 30.22 6.85 9.87
C LYS A 22 30.25 7.89 8.78
N ASP A 23 29.25 7.91 7.92
CA ASP A 23 29.13 8.93 6.85
C ASP A 23 28.88 10.30 7.49
N THR A 24 29.85 11.20 7.38
CA THR A 24 29.76 12.53 7.99
C THR A 24 28.64 13.40 7.42
N ARG A 25 28.12 13.09 6.24
CA ARG A 25 26.93 13.76 5.68
C ARG A 25 25.71 13.55 6.56
N LEU A 26 25.67 12.47 7.34
CA LEU A 26 24.55 12.08 8.22
C LEU A 26 24.77 12.46 9.69
N ASP A 27 25.82 13.23 10.00
CA ASP A 27 26.05 13.70 11.37
C ASP A 27 24.91 14.61 11.83
N GLY A 28 24.38 14.37 13.05
CA GLY A 28 23.24 15.09 13.63
C GLY A 28 21.87 14.66 13.06
N LEU A 29 21.81 13.64 12.18
CA LEU A 29 20.56 13.17 11.60
C LEU A 29 19.62 12.56 12.67
N GLU A 30 20.18 11.86 13.66
CA GLU A 30 19.40 11.19 14.71
C GLU A 30 18.61 12.22 15.53
N GLU A 31 19.26 13.28 15.95
CA GLU A 31 18.66 14.35 16.73
C GLU A 31 17.57 15.08 15.95
N GLU A 32 17.75 15.31 14.65
CA GLU A 32 16.74 15.92 13.79
C GLU A 32 15.54 15.00 13.59
N ILE A 33 15.76 13.69 13.41
CA ILE A 33 14.65 12.72 13.30
C ILE A 33 13.88 12.63 14.62
N GLU A 34 14.55 12.59 15.76
CA GLU A 34 13.91 12.58 17.09
C GLU A 34 13.07 13.84 17.32
N GLN A 35 13.57 15.02 16.89
CA GLN A 35 12.81 16.26 16.94
C GLN A 35 11.55 16.18 16.07
N LEU A 36 11.66 15.64 14.85
CA LEU A 36 10.52 15.46 13.96
C LEU A 36 9.50 14.48 14.54
N ILE A 37 9.92 13.34 15.09
CA ILE A 37 9.06 12.36 15.75
C ILE A 37 8.24 13.05 16.85
N LYS A 38 8.90 13.84 17.69
CA LYS A 38 8.23 14.58 18.77
C LYS A 38 7.26 15.63 18.23
N THR A 39 7.65 16.38 17.21
CA THR A 39 6.84 17.44 16.59
C THR A 39 5.58 16.88 15.93
N TYR A 40 5.70 15.73 15.24
CA TYR A 40 4.59 15.08 14.53
C TYR A 40 3.83 14.05 15.38
N ASN A 41 4.16 13.95 16.68
CA ASN A 41 3.55 12.99 17.60
C ASN A 41 3.57 11.56 17.06
N ALA A 42 4.66 11.19 16.38
CA ALA A 42 4.82 9.86 15.80
C ALA A 42 5.28 8.86 16.87
N ILE A 43 4.91 7.59 16.70
CA ILE A 43 5.18 6.55 17.70
C ILE A 43 6.52 5.88 17.45
N GLY A 44 6.77 5.49 16.20
CA GLY A 44 8.01 4.87 15.83
C GLY A 44 8.18 4.76 14.32
N LEU A 45 9.43 4.68 13.91
CA LEU A 45 9.81 4.50 12.51
C LEU A 45 11.16 3.83 12.39
N SER A 46 11.46 3.32 11.21
CA SER A 46 12.77 2.79 10.87
C SER A 46 13.26 3.40 9.57
N VAL A 47 14.54 3.77 9.55
CA VAL A 47 15.22 4.42 8.41
C VAL A 47 16.34 3.52 7.92
N ILE A 48 16.52 3.45 6.61
CA ILE A 48 17.69 2.86 5.98
C ILE A 48 18.15 3.70 4.80
N VAL A 49 19.47 3.85 4.68
CA VAL A 49 20.15 4.46 3.54
C VAL A 49 21.14 3.46 2.98
N VAL A 50 21.06 3.21 1.70
CA VAL A 50 22.02 2.39 0.95
C VAL A 50 22.69 3.23 -0.11
N GLU A 51 23.99 3.12 -0.26
CA GLU A 51 24.76 3.80 -1.28
C GLU A 51 25.88 2.88 -1.78
N ASN A 52 26.09 2.82 -3.10
CA ASN A 52 27.15 2.02 -3.71
C ASN A 52 27.18 0.57 -3.20
N ASP A 53 26.01 -0.09 -3.23
CA ASP A 53 25.80 -1.47 -2.77
C ASP A 53 26.10 -1.73 -1.27
N LYS A 54 26.13 -0.70 -0.44
CA LYS A 54 26.36 -0.79 1.00
C LYS A 54 25.25 -0.10 1.78
N THR A 55 24.93 -0.62 2.94
CA THR A 55 24.13 0.11 3.94
C THR A 55 25.03 1.14 4.61
N VAL A 56 24.75 2.42 4.44
CA VAL A 56 25.53 3.53 5.07
C VAL A 56 24.85 4.06 6.32
N TYR A 57 23.54 3.82 6.46
CA TYR A 57 22.78 4.16 7.67
C TYR A 57 21.62 3.18 7.87
N SER A 58 21.38 2.74 9.10
CA SER A 58 20.24 1.89 9.46
C SER A 58 19.90 2.07 10.93
N GLN A 59 18.72 2.63 11.22
CA GLN A 59 18.31 2.95 12.60
C GLN A 59 16.81 2.85 12.80
N GLY A 60 16.39 2.32 13.96
CA GLY A 60 15.04 2.35 14.46
C GLY A 60 14.86 3.45 15.51
N PHE A 61 13.71 4.12 15.50
CA PHE A 61 13.36 5.21 16.41
C PHE A 61 12.00 4.95 17.06
N GLY A 62 11.86 5.38 18.31
CA GLY A 62 10.61 5.25 19.06
C GLY A 62 10.19 3.79 19.30
N TYR A 63 8.89 3.52 19.30
CA TYR A 63 8.31 2.27 19.73
C TYR A 63 7.53 1.54 18.63
N ARG A 64 7.78 0.23 18.46
CA ARG A 64 6.95 -0.68 17.66
C ARG A 64 5.67 -1.10 18.40
N ASN A 65 5.66 -0.96 19.71
CA ASN A 65 4.51 -1.13 20.60
C ASN A 65 4.62 -0.12 21.72
N LEU A 66 3.75 0.90 21.69
CA LEU A 66 3.78 2.03 22.63
C LEU A 66 3.42 1.57 24.05
N GLU A 67 2.39 0.74 24.19
CA GLU A 67 1.84 0.30 25.46
C GLU A 67 2.86 -0.56 26.24
N LYS A 68 3.61 -1.41 25.53
CA LYS A 68 4.64 -2.27 26.08
C LYS A 68 6.04 -1.64 26.05
N LYS A 69 6.18 -0.43 25.52
CA LYS A 69 7.46 0.28 25.35
C LYS A 69 8.53 -0.55 24.64
N LEU A 70 8.12 -1.35 23.63
CA LEU A 70 9.04 -2.15 22.85
C LEU A 70 9.66 -1.29 21.74
N PRO A 71 11.00 -1.16 21.67
CA PRO A 71 11.63 -0.27 20.70
C PRO A 71 11.52 -0.78 19.28
N VAL A 72 11.55 0.14 18.32
CA VAL A 72 11.77 -0.17 16.90
C VAL A 72 13.23 -0.53 16.68
N THR A 73 13.48 -1.51 15.83
CA THR A 73 14.81 -1.88 15.33
C THR A 73 14.83 -1.95 13.81
N GLU A 74 15.98 -2.04 13.18
CA GLU A 74 16.12 -2.26 11.74
C GLU A 74 15.43 -3.54 11.22
N ASN A 75 15.21 -4.51 12.11
CA ASN A 75 14.57 -5.79 11.84
C ASN A 75 13.07 -5.79 12.17
N THR A 76 12.51 -4.69 12.67
CA THR A 76 11.09 -4.59 12.96
C THR A 76 10.28 -4.55 11.67
N SER A 77 9.28 -5.43 11.55
CA SER A 77 8.40 -5.49 10.38
C SER A 77 7.25 -4.50 10.49
N PHE A 78 7.04 -3.72 9.44
CA PHE A 78 5.95 -2.76 9.26
C PHE A 78 5.10 -3.17 8.06
N HIS A 79 3.83 -2.81 8.04
CA HIS A 79 3.06 -2.82 6.79
C HIS A 79 3.64 -1.79 5.82
N ILE A 80 4.00 -2.24 4.60
CA ILE A 80 4.52 -1.35 3.56
C ILE A 80 3.49 -0.96 2.50
N ALA A 81 2.26 -1.48 2.64
CA ALA A 81 1.12 -1.14 1.81
C ALA A 81 1.45 -1.17 0.30
N SER A 82 1.14 -0.09 -0.42
CA SER A 82 1.30 -0.01 -1.87
C SER A 82 2.73 -0.16 -2.41
N MET A 83 3.77 -0.10 -1.56
CA MET A 83 5.11 -0.52 -1.97
C MET A 83 5.14 -1.99 -2.44
N THR A 84 4.17 -2.80 -2.01
CA THR A 84 3.92 -4.18 -2.49
C THR A 84 3.85 -4.26 -4.02
N LYS A 85 3.37 -3.20 -4.68
CA LYS A 85 3.19 -3.18 -6.14
C LYS A 85 4.49 -3.41 -6.90
N ALA A 86 5.59 -2.83 -6.44
CA ALA A 86 6.90 -3.06 -7.06
C ALA A 86 7.32 -4.53 -6.97
N PHE A 87 6.99 -5.23 -5.89
CA PHE A 87 7.25 -6.67 -5.73
C PHE A 87 6.38 -7.52 -6.67
N THR A 88 5.09 -7.21 -6.74
CA THR A 88 4.17 -7.91 -7.65
C THR A 88 4.56 -7.70 -9.12
N ALA A 89 4.91 -6.47 -9.49
CA ALA A 89 5.41 -6.18 -10.84
C ALA A 89 6.71 -6.95 -11.14
N SER A 90 7.65 -6.99 -10.17
CA SER A 90 8.90 -7.74 -10.32
C SER A 90 8.69 -9.24 -10.45
N LEU A 91 7.69 -9.80 -9.78
CA LEU A 91 7.31 -11.19 -9.98
C LEU A 91 6.94 -11.45 -11.45
N LEU A 92 6.15 -10.54 -12.07
CA LEU A 92 5.82 -10.65 -13.51
C LEU A 92 7.06 -10.49 -14.39
N GLY A 93 7.97 -9.56 -14.07
CA GLY A 93 9.23 -9.39 -14.78
C GLY A 93 10.14 -10.63 -14.70
N ILE A 94 10.21 -11.30 -13.54
CA ILE A 94 10.93 -12.57 -13.39
C ILE A 94 10.29 -13.66 -14.27
N LEU A 95 8.96 -13.77 -14.25
CA LEU A 95 8.22 -14.76 -15.03
C LEU A 95 8.33 -14.49 -16.55
N GLU A 96 8.44 -13.23 -16.96
CA GLU A 96 8.74 -12.86 -18.36
C GLU A 96 10.17 -13.28 -18.75
N GLY A 97 11.16 -13.02 -17.91
CA GLY A 97 12.54 -13.49 -18.11
C GLY A 97 12.66 -15.03 -18.15
N GLU A 98 11.76 -15.75 -17.48
CA GLU A 98 11.62 -17.21 -17.56
C GLU A 98 10.84 -17.68 -18.81
N GLY A 99 10.36 -16.78 -19.67
CA GLY A 99 9.55 -17.08 -20.86
C GLY A 99 8.13 -17.60 -20.54
N ARG A 100 7.64 -17.43 -19.33
CA ARG A 100 6.32 -17.93 -18.88
C ARG A 100 5.18 -16.92 -19.05
N VAL A 101 5.51 -15.64 -19.09
CA VAL A 101 4.59 -14.53 -19.28
C VAL A 101 5.18 -13.59 -20.32
N SER A 102 4.32 -12.87 -21.04
CA SER A 102 4.70 -11.66 -21.78
C SER A 102 3.90 -10.48 -21.25
N LEU A 103 4.56 -9.40 -20.88
CA LEU A 103 3.91 -8.20 -20.34
C LEU A 103 3.02 -7.51 -21.39
N THR A 104 3.30 -7.70 -22.67
CA THR A 104 2.47 -7.18 -23.78
C THR A 104 1.23 -8.03 -24.07
N GLN A 105 1.10 -9.21 -23.43
CA GLN A 105 -0.04 -10.09 -23.63
C GLN A 105 -1.24 -9.67 -22.75
N LYS A 106 -2.43 -10.06 -23.17
CA LYS A 106 -3.70 -9.81 -22.46
C LYS A 106 -3.82 -10.72 -21.22
N PRO A 107 -4.41 -10.25 -20.12
CA PRO A 107 -4.66 -11.08 -18.92
C PRO A 107 -5.53 -12.32 -19.22
N SER A 108 -6.49 -12.19 -20.14
CA SER A 108 -7.39 -13.29 -20.54
C SER A 108 -6.69 -14.47 -21.20
N PHE A 109 -5.46 -14.25 -21.71
CA PHE A 109 -4.63 -15.37 -22.22
C PHE A 109 -4.20 -16.31 -21.10
N TYR A 110 -3.98 -15.79 -19.90
CA TYR A 110 -3.50 -16.54 -18.74
C TYR A 110 -4.61 -16.92 -17.76
N ILE A 111 -5.66 -16.10 -17.65
CA ILE A 111 -6.79 -16.34 -16.73
C ILE A 111 -7.98 -16.86 -17.54
N PRO A 112 -8.36 -18.14 -17.42
CA PRO A 112 -9.46 -18.71 -18.19
C PRO A 112 -10.79 -18.00 -17.93
N LYS A 113 -11.52 -17.70 -19.01
CA LYS A 113 -12.85 -17.04 -18.99
C LYS A 113 -12.86 -15.65 -18.34
N PHE A 114 -11.70 -15.03 -18.13
CA PHE A 114 -11.63 -13.66 -17.65
C PHE A 114 -12.09 -12.68 -18.75
N GLN A 115 -12.92 -11.73 -18.35
CA GLN A 115 -13.44 -10.68 -19.24
C GLN A 115 -13.52 -9.36 -18.47
N PHE A 116 -13.21 -8.28 -19.15
CA PHE A 116 -13.52 -6.92 -18.73
C PHE A 116 -14.95 -6.54 -19.10
N TYR A 117 -15.32 -5.28 -18.87
CA TYR A 117 -16.65 -4.74 -19.10
C TYR A 117 -17.10 -4.83 -20.57
N ASN A 118 -16.18 -4.70 -21.51
CA ASN A 118 -16.49 -4.71 -22.95
C ASN A 118 -15.34 -5.29 -23.79
N ASN A 119 -15.63 -5.57 -25.07
CA ASN A 119 -14.67 -6.12 -26.01
C ASN A 119 -13.47 -5.21 -26.29
N GLU A 120 -13.62 -3.89 -26.19
CA GLU A 120 -12.50 -2.96 -26.36
C GLU A 120 -11.47 -3.18 -25.27
N MET A 121 -11.90 -3.23 -24.02
CA MET A 121 -11.03 -3.53 -22.87
C MET A 121 -10.39 -4.91 -22.99
N ASP A 122 -11.16 -5.94 -23.38
CA ASP A 122 -10.65 -7.30 -23.57
C ASP A 122 -9.57 -7.37 -24.66
N ASN A 123 -9.61 -6.46 -25.64
CA ASN A 123 -8.68 -6.43 -26.75
C ASN A 123 -7.45 -5.55 -26.52
N LEU A 124 -7.56 -4.48 -25.76
CA LEU A 124 -6.53 -3.45 -25.64
C LEU A 124 -5.76 -3.50 -24.31
N ILE A 125 -6.35 -4.03 -23.23
CA ILE A 125 -5.67 -4.08 -21.95
C ILE A 125 -4.65 -5.23 -21.95
N THR A 126 -3.38 -4.86 -21.74
CA THR A 126 -2.25 -5.77 -21.55
C THR A 126 -1.84 -5.81 -20.07
N ILE A 127 -0.99 -6.76 -19.69
CA ILE A 127 -0.37 -6.80 -18.36
C ILE A 127 0.39 -5.50 -18.09
N GLU A 128 1.15 -5.01 -19.07
CA GLU A 128 1.86 -3.73 -19.00
C GLU A 128 0.92 -2.54 -18.71
N SER A 129 -0.26 -2.50 -19.35
CA SER A 129 -1.25 -1.44 -19.10
C SER A 129 -1.76 -1.46 -17.66
N LEU A 130 -1.89 -2.64 -17.05
CA LEU A 130 -2.30 -2.80 -15.66
C LEU A 130 -1.20 -2.35 -14.70
N LEU A 131 0.06 -2.73 -14.97
CA LEU A 131 1.23 -2.39 -14.15
C LEU A 131 1.52 -0.88 -14.14
N SER A 132 1.24 -0.18 -15.25
CA SER A 132 1.50 1.26 -15.43
C SER A 132 0.29 2.16 -15.20
N HIS A 133 -0.82 1.63 -14.67
CA HIS A 133 -2.02 2.40 -14.35
C HIS A 133 -2.69 3.12 -15.53
N LYS A 134 -2.58 2.56 -16.75
CA LYS A 134 -3.19 3.12 -17.98
C LYS A 134 -4.36 2.29 -18.53
N SER A 135 -4.91 1.38 -17.71
CA SER A 135 -5.98 0.46 -18.12
C SER A 135 -7.40 1.06 -18.08
N GLY A 136 -7.58 2.24 -17.48
CA GLY A 136 -8.92 2.82 -17.26
C GLY A 136 -9.68 2.25 -16.05
N LEU A 137 -9.08 1.31 -15.29
CA LEU A 137 -9.69 0.62 -14.15
C LEU A 137 -9.47 1.34 -12.81
N GLY A 138 -9.53 2.67 -12.76
CA GLY A 138 -9.45 3.41 -11.50
C GLY A 138 -10.68 3.20 -10.62
N SER A 139 -10.54 3.43 -9.31
CA SER A 139 -11.66 3.51 -8.33
C SER A 139 -12.63 2.33 -8.29
N LEU A 140 -12.19 1.12 -8.69
CA LEU A 140 -12.99 -0.12 -8.58
C LEU A 140 -12.63 -0.94 -7.32
N ASP A 141 -11.80 -0.40 -6.45
CA ASP A 141 -11.24 -1.11 -5.30
C ASP A 141 -12.32 -1.60 -4.32
N GLY A 142 -13.44 -0.87 -4.21
CA GLY A 142 -14.59 -1.29 -3.41
C GLY A 142 -15.12 -2.68 -3.78
N SER A 143 -14.98 -3.12 -5.04
CA SER A 143 -15.40 -4.44 -5.48
C SER A 143 -14.58 -5.57 -4.82
N LEU A 144 -13.32 -5.34 -4.54
CA LEU A 144 -12.43 -6.31 -3.89
C LEU A 144 -12.40 -6.15 -2.37
N VAL A 145 -12.43 -4.92 -1.89
CA VAL A 145 -12.32 -4.62 -0.46
C VAL A 145 -13.60 -4.96 0.28
N LEU A 146 -14.72 -4.38 -0.11
CA LEU A 146 -16.01 -4.58 0.56
C LEU A 146 -16.71 -5.87 0.13
N PHE A 147 -16.61 -6.23 -1.14
CA PHE A 147 -17.36 -7.32 -1.78
C PHE A 147 -16.48 -8.49 -2.24
N GLY A 148 -15.23 -8.57 -1.76
CA GLY A 148 -14.35 -9.69 -2.06
C GLY A 148 -14.90 -11.00 -1.53
N GLU A 149 -14.67 -12.09 -2.28
CA GLU A 149 -15.21 -13.42 -1.99
C GLU A 149 -14.19 -14.35 -1.34
N ASN A 150 -13.05 -13.82 -0.88
CA ASN A 150 -11.91 -14.62 -0.42
C ASN A 150 -11.43 -15.65 -1.47
N ASN A 151 -11.69 -15.33 -2.74
CA ASN A 151 -11.28 -16.10 -3.90
C ASN A 151 -11.12 -15.14 -5.08
N ARG A 152 -9.87 -14.82 -5.44
CA ARG A 152 -9.55 -13.83 -6.47
C ARG A 152 -10.23 -14.10 -7.82
N LEU A 153 -10.27 -15.35 -8.28
CA LEU A 153 -10.92 -15.68 -9.55
C LEU A 153 -12.42 -15.35 -9.54
N LYS A 154 -13.11 -15.62 -8.43
CA LYS A 154 -14.54 -15.30 -8.27
C LYS A 154 -14.74 -13.78 -8.21
N SER A 155 -13.92 -13.08 -7.45
CA SER A 155 -13.99 -11.62 -7.34
C SER A 155 -13.70 -10.95 -8.68
N LEU A 156 -12.66 -11.37 -9.39
CA LEU A 156 -12.31 -10.85 -10.71
C LEU A 156 -13.34 -11.17 -11.80
N ALA A 157 -14.06 -12.29 -11.71
CA ALA A 157 -15.13 -12.62 -12.64
C ALA A 157 -16.31 -11.63 -12.63
N LYS A 158 -16.41 -10.78 -11.60
CA LYS A 158 -17.43 -9.72 -11.50
C LYS A 158 -17.05 -8.47 -12.29
N LEU A 159 -15.77 -8.27 -12.67
CA LEU A 159 -15.29 -7.07 -13.37
C LEU A 159 -15.99 -6.83 -14.70
N LYS A 160 -16.44 -7.87 -15.37
CA LYS A 160 -17.24 -7.74 -16.60
C LYS A 160 -18.58 -6.99 -16.45
N TYR A 161 -19.00 -6.74 -15.22
CA TYR A 161 -20.20 -5.97 -14.90
C TYR A 161 -19.89 -4.58 -14.34
N LEU A 162 -18.61 -4.21 -14.22
CA LEU A 162 -18.16 -2.93 -13.68
C LEU A 162 -17.65 -2.03 -14.78
N LYS A 163 -18.37 -0.91 -14.99
CA LYS A 163 -17.99 0.10 -15.97
C LYS A 163 -16.64 0.71 -15.61
N PRO A 164 -15.70 0.88 -16.56
CA PRO A 164 -14.43 1.55 -16.29
C PRO A 164 -14.64 3.03 -15.95
N ASN A 165 -13.71 3.60 -15.17
CA ASN A 165 -13.75 5.01 -14.80
C ASN A 165 -13.07 5.93 -15.81
N GLY A 166 -12.27 5.37 -16.71
CA GLY A 166 -11.55 6.12 -17.74
C GLY A 166 -11.34 5.31 -19.01
N LYS A 167 -10.74 5.96 -20.01
CA LYS A 167 -10.36 5.32 -21.26
C LYS A 167 -9.00 4.65 -21.14
N ILE A 168 -8.80 3.58 -21.91
CA ILE A 168 -7.54 2.85 -21.98
C ILE A 168 -6.49 3.74 -22.67
N ASN A 169 -5.29 3.80 -22.09
CA ASN A 169 -4.14 4.56 -22.59
C ASN A 169 -4.35 6.09 -22.69
N ASP A 170 -5.44 6.64 -22.15
CA ASP A 170 -5.77 8.06 -22.26
C ASP A 170 -5.36 8.86 -21.00
N SER A 171 -5.46 8.22 -19.84
CA SER A 171 -5.18 8.88 -18.56
C SER A 171 -4.57 7.93 -17.55
N TRP A 172 -3.86 8.52 -16.60
CA TRP A 172 -3.38 7.81 -15.44
C TRP A 172 -4.51 7.61 -14.43
N LEU A 173 -4.81 6.35 -14.10
CA LEU A 173 -5.81 5.99 -13.09
C LEU A 173 -5.25 4.89 -12.19
N TYR A 174 -4.89 5.27 -10.96
CA TYR A 174 -4.37 4.34 -9.98
C TYR A 174 -5.34 3.20 -9.72
N SER A 175 -4.86 1.94 -9.79
CA SER A 175 -5.72 0.76 -9.71
C SER A 175 -5.10 -0.36 -8.89
N ASN A 176 -5.69 -0.67 -7.73
CA ASN A 176 -5.37 -1.88 -6.96
C ASN A 176 -5.90 -3.13 -7.67
N VAL A 177 -7.04 -3.00 -8.35
CA VAL A 177 -7.63 -4.08 -9.17
C VAL A 177 -6.66 -4.54 -10.26
N GLY A 178 -5.96 -3.62 -10.92
CA GLY A 178 -4.94 -3.95 -11.91
C GLY A 178 -3.86 -4.86 -11.35
N TYR A 179 -3.34 -4.55 -10.16
CA TYR A 179 -2.32 -5.37 -9.48
C TYR A 179 -2.88 -6.70 -8.97
N THR A 180 -4.15 -6.75 -8.61
CA THR A 180 -4.82 -8.01 -8.27
C THR A 180 -4.91 -8.94 -9.48
N ILE A 181 -5.24 -8.39 -10.66
CA ILE A 181 -5.29 -9.17 -11.93
C ILE A 181 -3.90 -9.72 -12.25
N VAL A 182 -2.84 -8.92 -12.23
CA VAL A 182 -1.50 -9.40 -12.58
C VAL A 182 -0.93 -10.37 -11.55
N GLY A 183 -1.24 -10.20 -10.26
CA GLY A 183 -0.93 -11.21 -9.25
C GLY A 183 -1.64 -12.55 -9.51
N THR A 184 -2.87 -12.50 -9.99
CA THR A 184 -3.62 -13.72 -10.40
C THR A 184 -3.02 -14.35 -11.66
N VAL A 185 -2.52 -13.55 -12.62
CA VAL A 185 -1.77 -14.10 -13.76
C VAL A 185 -0.58 -14.92 -13.26
N ALA A 186 0.21 -14.38 -12.31
CA ALA A 186 1.33 -15.13 -11.74
C ALA A 186 0.90 -16.46 -11.12
N GLU A 187 -0.23 -16.50 -10.40
CA GLU A 187 -0.78 -17.73 -9.81
C GLU A 187 -1.16 -18.76 -10.89
N GLN A 188 -1.83 -18.31 -11.95
CA GLN A 188 -2.28 -19.21 -13.02
C GLN A 188 -1.10 -19.84 -13.76
N VAL A 189 -0.05 -19.08 -14.05
CA VAL A 189 1.10 -19.61 -14.80
C VAL A 189 2.05 -20.42 -13.94
N THR A 190 2.09 -20.21 -12.63
CA THR A 190 2.99 -20.95 -11.72
C THR A 190 2.30 -22.11 -11.01
N SER A 191 0.98 -22.10 -10.93
CA SER A 191 0.17 -23.01 -10.09
C SER A 191 0.53 -22.92 -8.59
N LYS A 192 1.07 -21.76 -8.17
CA LYS A 192 1.40 -21.42 -6.78
C LYS A 192 0.66 -20.14 -6.41
N SER A 193 0.35 -19.96 -5.14
CA SER A 193 -0.22 -18.71 -4.64
C SER A 193 0.74 -17.53 -4.90
N TRP A 194 0.19 -16.30 -4.95
CA TRP A 194 1.00 -15.09 -5.03
C TRP A 194 2.00 -15.02 -3.87
N ASP A 195 1.58 -15.40 -2.68
CA ASP A 195 2.41 -15.45 -1.46
C ASP A 195 3.63 -16.36 -1.63
N GLU A 196 3.43 -17.60 -2.10
CA GLU A 196 4.52 -18.55 -2.35
C GLU A 196 5.49 -18.04 -3.43
N ASN A 197 4.95 -17.45 -4.50
CA ASN A 197 5.78 -16.87 -5.55
C ASN A 197 6.67 -15.71 -5.03
N ILE A 198 6.12 -14.79 -4.25
CA ILE A 198 6.87 -13.68 -3.65
C ILE A 198 7.95 -14.20 -2.70
N GLU A 199 7.62 -15.16 -1.84
CA GLU A 199 8.58 -15.76 -0.91
C GLU A 199 9.73 -16.47 -1.65
N GLU A 200 9.43 -17.29 -2.66
CA GLU A 200 10.42 -18.09 -3.37
C GLU A 200 11.29 -17.28 -4.34
N LYS A 201 10.66 -16.37 -5.09
CA LYS A 201 11.33 -15.67 -6.18
C LYS A 201 11.96 -14.35 -5.77
N ILE A 202 11.52 -13.75 -4.65
CA ILE A 202 12.01 -12.45 -4.21
C ILE A 202 12.57 -12.50 -2.79
N PHE A 203 11.78 -12.85 -1.77
CA PHE A 203 12.24 -12.72 -0.39
C PHE A 203 13.43 -13.61 -0.09
N ARG A 204 13.36 -14.90 -0.47
CA ARG A 204 14.43 -15.85 -0.19
C ARG A 204 15.73 -15.50 -0.93
N PRO A 205 15.75 -15.23 -2.24
CA PRO A 205 16.96 -14.82 -2.95
C PRO A 205 17.62 -13.56 -2.42
N LEU A 206 16.82 -12.62 -1.88
CA LEU A 206 17.28 -11.34 -1.35
C LEU A 206 17.57 -11.36 0.16
N ASN A 207 17.50 -12.52 0.81
CA ASN A 207 17.66 -12.65 2.27
C ASN A 207 16.71 -11.72 3.07
N MET A 208 15.48 -11.54 2.60
CA MET A 208 14.45 -10.72 3.23
C MET A 208 13.71 -11.51 4.33
N ASN A 209 14.42 -11.82 5.41
CA ASN A 209 13.96 -12.75 6.45
C ASN A 209 12.92 -12.16 7.41
N ASN A 210 12.73 -10.85 7.40
CA ASN A 210 11.73 -10.12 8.19
C ASN A 210 10.60 -9.57 7.28
N SER A 211 10.40 -10.22 6.12
CA SER A 211 9.37 -9.85 5.15
C SER A 211 8.32 -10.94 5.06
N PHE A 212 7.05 -10.54 5.05
CA PHE A 212 5.91 -11.44 5.13
C PHE A 212 4.80 -10.96 4.21
N THR A 213 4.08 -11.89 3.60
CA THR A 213 2.84 -11.61 2.87
C THR A 213 1.61 -11.76 3.78
N SER A 214 1.67 -12.65 4.78
CA SER A 214 0.58 -12.90 5.72
C SER A 214 0.79 -12.23 7.07
N LEU A 215 -0.33 -11.82 7.70
CA LEU A 215 -0.34 -11.20 9.02
C LEU A 215 0.05 -12.22 10.12
N GLU A 216 -0.38 -13.46 9.97
CA GLU A 216 -0.10 -14.55 10.92
C GLU A 216 1.40 -14.84 10.96
N LYS A 217 2.05 -14.99 9.79
CA LYS A 217 3.50 -15.19 9.71
C LYS A 217 4.27 -14.01 10.32
N MET A 218 3.86 -12.76 10.05
CA MET A 218 4.48 -11.59 10.67
C MET A 218 4.35 -11.63 12.19
N LYS A 219 3.16 -11.90 12.72
CA LYS A 219 2.94 -11.97 14.18
C LYS A 219 3.77 -13.05 14.85
N SER A 220 4.03 -14.17 14.19
CA SER A 220 4.84 -15.26 14.71
C SER A 220 6.34 -14.90 14.84
N SER A 221 6.81 -13.86 14.14
CA SER A 221 8.21 -13.38 14.22
C SER A 221 8.53 -12.66 15.53
N ASN A 222 7.52 -12.25 16.30
CA ASN A 222 7.66 -11.48 17.55
C ASN A 222 8.35 -10.10 17.42
N ASN A 223 8.80 -9.69 16.25
CA ASN A 223 9.41 -8.37 16.00
C ASN A 223 8.66 -7.61 14.91
N TYR A 224 7.44 -7.24 15.19
CA TYR A 224 6.59 -6.45 14.30
C TYR A 224 6.05 -5.22 15.02
N SER A 225 5.69 -4.21 14.24
CA SER A 225 5.09 -2.99 14.75
C SER A 225 3.56 -3.09 14.77
N LEU A 226 2.95 -2.57 15.83
CA LEU A 226 1.54 -2.20 15.83
C LEU A 226 1.36 -0.91 15.02
N GLY A 227 0.16 -0.72 14.46
CA GLY A 227 -0.20 0.49 13.74
C GLY A 227 -0.90 1.50 14.66
N TYR A 228 -0.67 2.77 14.39
CA TYR A 228 -1.25 3.87 15.17
C TYR A 228 -1.85 4.93 14.27
N GLY A 229 -2.81 5.66 14.84
CA GLY A 229 -3.39 6.84 14.23
C GLY A 229 -3.57 7.94 15.28
N VAL A 230 -3.76 9.16 14.83
CA VAL A 230 -4.08 10.30 15.69
C VAL A 230 -5.56 10.62 15.53
N SER A 231 -6.30 10.70 16.64
CA SER A 231 -7.69 11.13 16.68
C SER A 231 -7.90 12.16 17.79
N ALA A 232 -8.44 13.31 17.45
CA ALA A 232 -8.63 14.44 18.37
C ALA A 232 -7.33 14.75 19.16
N GLY A 233 -6.18 14.71 18.52
CA GLY A 233 -4.86 14.92 19.11
C GLY A 233 -4.35 13.76 19.98
N LYS A 234 -5.09 12.65 20.10
CA LYS A 234 -4.68 11.48 20.88
C LYS A 234 -4.21 10.35 19.96
N VAL A 235 -3.11 9.71 20.33
CA VAL A 235 -2.62 8.51 19.65
C VAL A 235 -3.46 7.32 20.06
N GLN A 236 -3.87 6.54 19.07
CA GLN A 236 -4.66 5.30 19.25
C GLN A 236 -4.06 4.16 18.45
N ASN A 237 -4.10 2.94 19.00
CA ASN A 237 -3.78 1.74 18.26
C ASN A 237 -4.89 1.48 17.22
N VAL A 238 -4.50 1.19 15.98
CA VAL A 238 -5.42 0.90 14.87
C VAL A 238 -5.27 -0.57 14.49
N SER A 239 -6.41 -1.22 14.23
CA SER A 239 -6.44 -2.61 13.78
C SER A 239 -5.72 -2.79 12.44
N PHE A 240 -5.07 -3.94 12.27
CA PHE A 240 -4.46 -4.26 10.98
C PHE A 240 -5.51 -4.41 9.89
N GLU A 241 -5.22 -3.82 8.73
CA GLU A 241 -6.01 -4.03 7.54
C GLU A 241 -5.95 -5.49 7.08
N LYS A 242 -7.08 -6.03 6.67
CA LYS A 242 -7.20 -7.39 6.16
C LYS A 242 -7.20 -7.36 4.64
N TYR A 243 -6.13 -7.89 4.06
CA TYR A 243 -5.99 -8.02 2.61
C TYR A 243 -6.53 -9.38 2.16
N TYR A 244 -7.78 -9.40 1.70
CA TYR A 244 -8.39 -10.62 1.19
C TYR A 244 -7.94 -10.91 -0.25
N ASP A 245 -8.71 -10.43 -1.24
CA ASP A 245 -8.43 -10.72 -2.65
C ASP A 245 -7.39 -9.78 -3.27
N TYR A 246 -7.15 -8.60 -2.70
CA TYR A 246 -6.24 -7.59 -3.26
C TYR A 246 -4.82 -7.59 -2.64
N SER A 247 -4.42 -8.72 -2.04
CA SER A 247 -3.06 -8.88 -1.47
C SER A 247 -1.93 -8.44 -2.42
N PRO A 248 -1.97 -8.72 -3.75
CA PRO A 248 -0.91 -8.30 -4.66
C PRO A 248 -0.71 -6.80 -4.78
N ALA A 249 -1.68 -6.00 -4.35
CA ALA A 249 -1.62 -4.55 -4.39
C ALA A 249 -1.07 -3.90 -3.11
N GLY A 250 -1.07 -4.63 -1.95
CA GLY A 250 -0.78 -3.95 -0.69
C GLY A 250 -0.37 -4.81 0.50
N ALA A 251 -0.31 -6.14 0.42
CA ALA A 251 -0.27 -6.99 1.62
C ALA A 251 1.12 -7.20 2.24
N ILE A 252 2.22 -6.79 1.65
CA ILE A 252 3.57 -7.06 2.18
C ILE A 252 3.81 -6.27 3.47
N LYS A 253 4.47 -6.96 4.40
CA LYS A 253 5.07 -6.42 5.62
C LYS A 253 6.56 -6.65 5.52
N SER A 254 7.38 -5.66 5.87
CA SER A 254 8.83 -5.76 5.73
C SER A 254 9.56 -4.91 6.76
N SER A 255 10.82 -5.20 6.97
CA SER A 255 11.73 -4.39 7.78
C SER A 255 12.54 -3.43 6.91
N SER A 256 13.06 -2.36 7.50
CA SER A 256 13.94 -1.43 6.76
C SER A 256 15.17 -2.14 6.23
N LYS A 257 15.76 -3.06 7.00
CA LYS A 257 16.90 -3.88 6.56
C LYS A 257 16.61 -4.69 5.31
N ASP A 258 15.45 -5.35 5.26
CA ASP A 258 15.03 -6.14 4.09
C ASP A 258 14.74 -5.24 2.89
N ILE A 259 14.11 -4.08 3.10
CA ILE A 259 13.92 -3.06 2.05
C ILE A 259 15.27 -2.53 1.56
N GLY A 260 16.29 -2.45 2.42
CA GLY A 260 17.66 -2.14 2.00
C GLY A 260 18.20 -3.14 0.98
N ASN A 261 18.02 -4.45 1.23
CA ASN A 261 18.42 -5.49 0.26
C ASN A 261 17.64 -5.37 -1.07
N TRP A 262 16.34 -5.06 -0.97
CA TRP A 262 15.49 -4.79 -2.14
C TRP A 262 16.00 -3.60 -2.95
N MET A 263 16.31 -2.46 -2.31
CA MET A 263 16.83 -1.27 -2.99
C MET A 263 18.20 -1.52 -3.63
N ARG A 264 19.10 -2.24 -2.94
CA ARG A 264 20.41 -2.64 -3.51
C ARG A 264 20.24 -3.45 -4.79
N THR A 265 19.26 -4.35 -4.84
CA THR A 265 18.97 -5.13 -6.05
C THR A 265 18.60 -4.22 -7.23
N TRP A 266 17.74 -3.24 -7.02
CA TRP A 266 17.35 -2.29 -8.05
C TRP A 266 18.50 -1.40 -8.53
N LEU A 267 19.33 -0.92 -7.60
CA LEU A 267 20.50 -0.09 -7.90
C LEU A 267 21.62 -0.86 -8.63
N ASN A 268 21.63 -2.19 -8.49
CA ASN A 268 22.60 -3.08 -9.12
C ASN A 268 22.02 -3.84 -10.33
N ASP A 269 21.18 -3.19 -11.14
CA ASP A 269 20.61 -3.76 -12.37
C ASP A 269 19.93 -5.13 -12.16
N GLY A 270 19.31 -5.35 -11.02
CA GLY A 270 18.61 -6.59 -10.67
C GLY A 270 19.48 -7.65 -9.98
N SER A 271 20.75 -7.35 -9.69
CA SER A 271 21.66 -8.29 -9.04
C SER A 271 21.77 -8.05 -7.54
N PHE A 272 21.85 -9.12 -6.75
CA PHE A 272 22.06 -9.09 -5.31
C PHE A 272 23.12 -10.13 -4.92
N ASN A 273 24.20 -9.68 -4.24
CA ASN A 273 25.30 -10.56 -3.82
C ASN A 273 25.83 -11.45 -4.96
N GLY A 274 25.97 -10.89 -6.17
CA GLY A 274 26.49 -11.59 -7.37
C GLY A 274 25.48 -12.52 -8.05
N LYS A 275 24.22 -12.55 -7.63
CA LYS A 275 23.14 -13.33 -8.25
C LYS A 275 22.15 -12.41 -8.95
N ASN A 276 21.81 -12.71 -10.19
CA ASN A 276 20.74 -12.04 -10.91
C ASN A 276 19.39 -12.52 -10.36
N VAL A 277 18.63 -11.62 -9.73
CA VAL A 277 17.30 -11.88 -9.18
C VAL A 277 16.21 -11.27 -10.06
N LEU A 278 16.44 -10.06 -10.55
CA LEU A 278 15.57 -9.40 -11.52
C LEU A 278 16.28 -9.33 -12.89
N PRO A 279 15.58 -9.59 -14.01
CA PRO A 279 16.17 -9.36 -15.33
C PRO A 279 16.54 -7.89 -15.51
N LYS A 280 17.73 -7.59 -16.03
CA LYS A 280 18.22 -6.23 -16.23
C LYS A 280 17.28 -5.39 -17.11
N ASP A 281 16.80 -5.96 -18.22
CA ASP A 281 15.91 -5.27 -19.14
C ASP A 281 14.56 -4.93 -18.47
N TYR A 282 14.09 -5.80 -17.57
CA TYR A 282 12.92 -5.52 -16.75
C TYR A 282 13.18 -4.35 -15.79
N VAL A 283 14.32 -4.31 -15.10
CA VAL A 283 14.69 -3.20 -14.21
C VAL A 283 14.64 -1.88 -14.96
N TYR A 284 15.23 -1.81 -16.14
CA TYR A 284 15.20 -0.62 -16.99
C TYR A 284 13.77 -0.25 -17.37
N SER A 285 12.95 -1.19 -17.84
CA SER A 285 11.56 -0.93 -18.26
C SER A 285 10.70 -0.48 -17.08
N ALA A 286 10.84 -1.14 -15.92
CA ALA A 286 10.04 -0.85 -14.73
C ALA A 286 10.35 0.52 -14.10
N THR A 287 11.59 1.00 -14.24
CA THR A 287 12.02 2.32 -13.76
C THR A 287 12.03 3.40 -14.84
N SER A 288 11.49 3.11 -16.03
CA SER A 288 11.22 4.08 -17.09
C SER A 288 9.76 4.51 -17.09
N ILE A 289 9.48 5.75 -17.50
CA ILE A 289 8.10 6.25 -17.56
C ILE A 289 7.32 5.50 -18.66
N GLN A 290 6.36 4.71 -18.26
CA GLN A 290 5.44 3.98 -19.12
C GLN A 290 4.10 4.69 -19.29
N ASN A 291 3.77 5.57 -18.34
CA ASN A 291 2.55 6.38 -18.34
C ASN A 291 2.83 7.74 -17.68
N ILE A 292 2.52 8.80 -18.38
CA ILE A 292 2.69 10.18 -17.88
C ILE A 292 1.50 10.51 -16.99
N ARG A 293 1.77 10.99 -15.77
CA ARG A 293 0.73 11.45 -14.83
C ARG A 293 0.43 12.92 -15.00
N ASP A 294 1.47 13.73 -14.96
CA ASP A 294 1.41 15.18 -15.03
C ASP A 294 2.77 15.71 -15.47
N GLY A 295 2.79 16.77 -16.25
CA GLY A 295 3.98 17.47 -16.68
C GLY A 295 4.21 18.79 -15.91
N GLY A 296 3.39 19.10 -14.89
CA GLY A 296 3.41 20.33 -14.15
C GLY A 296 4.69 20.55 -13.36
N ASP A 297 5.17 21.81 -13.28
CA ASP A 297 6.25 22.22 -12.39
C ASP A 297 5.72 22.45 -10.98
N SER A 298 6.34 21.81 -9.99
CA SER A 298 6.09 22.03 -8.58
C SER A 298 7.42 22.17 -7.84
N LYS A 299 7.90 23.40 -7.69
CA LYS A 299 9.12 23.72 -6.90
C LYS A 299 10.34 22.85 -7.28
N GLY A 300 10.69 22.81 -8.55
CA GLY A 300 11.84 22.05 -9.06
C GLY A 300 11.57 20.55 -9.27
N THR A 301 10.30 20.12 -9.20
CA THR A 301 9.88 18.77 -9.52
C THR A 301 9.01 18.79 -10.77
N PHE A 302 9.39 18.05 -11.78
CA PHE A 302 8.68 17.97 -13.05
C PHE A 302 8.78 16.56 -13.63
N LEU A 303 8.00 16.28 -14.68
CA LEU A 303 7.93 14.96 -15.32
C LEU A 303 7.49 13.85 -14.35
N PHE A 304 6.21 13.85 -14.00
CA PHE A 304 5.63 12.79 -13.19
C PHE A 304 5.13 11.65 -14.07
N GLY A 305 5.58 10.43 -13.79
CA GLY A 305 5.12 9.24 -14.50
C GLY A 305 5.17 7.99 -13.64
N ASP A 306 4.52 6.96 -14.14
CA ASP A 306 4.54 5.61 -13.56
C ASP A 306 5.21 4.63 -14.51
N GLY A 307 6.05 3.75 -13.95
CA GLY A 307 6.54 2.54 -14.57
C GLY A 307 5.80 1.32 -14.04
N PHE A 308 6.51 0.23 -13.78
CA PHE A 308 5.91 -0.99 -13.25
C PHE A 308 6.09 -1.07 -11.73
N GLY A 309 5.10 -0.57 -10.99
CA GLY A 309 5.13 -0.51 -9.53
C GLY A 309 6.01 0.59 -8.95
N TRP A 310 6.55 1.47 -9.79
CA TRP A 310 7.37 2.61 -9.42
C TRP A 310 6.82 3.88 -10.03
N ARG A 311 7.05 5.00 -9.34
CA ARG A 311 6.80 6.37 -9.79
C ARG A 311 8.12 7.04 -10.09
N MET A 312 8.16 7.82 -11.13
CA MET A 312 9.33 8.58 -11.52
C MET A 312 9.03 10.06 -11.57
N GLU A 313 10.00 10.83 -11.13
CA GLU A 313 9.98 12.29 -11.22
C GLU A 313 11.41 12.82 -11.38
N SER A 314 11.54 13.98 -12.03
CA SER A 314 12.77 14.76 -11.97
C SER A 314 12.66 15.74 -10.81
N ARG A 315 13.55 15.64 -9.83
CA ARG A 315 13.59 16.51 -8.67
C ARG A 315 14.96 17.19 -8.55
N ASN A 316 15.00 18.51 -8.61
CA ASN A 316 16.24 19.30 -8.54
C ASN A 316 17.34 18.76 -9.47
N GLY A 317 16.97 18.33 -10.69
CA GLY A 317 17.89 17.75 -11.67
C GLY A 317 18.22 16.25 -11.47
N HIS A 318 17.77 15.63 -10.38
CA HIS A 318 17.98 14.21 -10.12
C HIS A 318 16.79 13.36 -10.59
N TYR A 319 17.08 12.25 -11.24
CA TYR A 319 16.08 11.24 -11.58
C TYR A 319 15.75 10.43 -10.34
N LYS A 320 14.50 10.55 -9.88
CA LYS A 320 14.00 9.91 -8.68
C LYS A 320 12.98 8.84 -9.03
N VAL A 321 13.19 7.63 -8.55
CA VAL A 321 12.28 6.49 -8.65
C VAL A 321 11.79 6.15 -7.26
N HIS A 322 10.47 6.16 -7.02
CA HIS A 322 9.94 5.97 -5.68
C HIS A 322 8.57 5.32 -5.67
N HIS A 323 8.19 4.74 -4.54
CA HIS A 323 6.80 4.39 -4.24
C HIS A 323 6.55 4.51 -2.75
N GLY A 324 5.45 5.16 -2.41
CA GLY A 324 4.95 5.24 -1.04
C GLY A 324 3.90 4.17 -0.74
N GLY A 325 3.61 3.99 0.53
CA GLY A 325 2.54 3.12 0.99
C GLY A 325 1.80 3.74 2.18
N ASN A 326 0.48 3.71 2.13
CA ASN A 326 -0.40 4.06 3.24
C ASN A 326 -1.43 2.97 3.45
N THR A 327 -1.64 2.60 4.70
CA THR A 327 -2.69 1.68 5.15
C THR A 327 -3.02 1.98 6.60
N SER A 328 -3.99 1.31 7.16
CA SER A 328 -4.40 1.48 8.55
C SER A 328 -3.20 1.37 9.50
N GLY A 329 -2.87 2.47 10.16
CA GLY A 329 -1.79 2.58 11.13
C GLY A 329 -0.37 2.70 10.57
N PHE A 330 -0.15 2.79 9.25
CA PHE A 330 1.20 2.80 8.67
C PHE A 330 1.33 3.73 7.48
N SER A 331 2.50 4.37 7.39
CA SER A 331 2.96 5.13 6.22
C SER A 331 4.41 4.78 5.91
N SER A 332 4.74 4.61 4.65
CA SER A 332 6.07 4.18 4.22
C SER A 332 6.47 4.82 2.89
N ILE A 333 7.76 4.88 2.65
CA ILE A 333 8.32 5.27 1.35
C ILE A 333 9.65 4.56 1.10
N ALA A 334 9.87 4.15 -0.14
CA ALA A 334 11.18 3.79 -0.65
C ALA A 334 11.49 4.62 -1.89
N THR A 335 12.72 5.09 -1.99
CA THR A 335 13.19 5.97 -3.06
C THR A 335 14.56 5.52 -3.53
N LEU A 336 14.77 5.55 -4.84
CA LEU A 336 16.02 5.29 -5.52
C LEU A 336 16.43 6.52 -6.31
N TYR A 337 17.70 6.81 -6.32
CA TYR A 337 18.39 7.74 -7.20
C TYR A 337 19.42 6.96 -8.02
N PRO A 338 19.01 6.31 -9.14
CA PRO A 338 19.84 5.34 -9.84
C PRO A 338 21.20 5.91 -10.29
N PHE A 339 21.23 7.16 -10.76
CA PHE A 339 22.47 7.79 -11.22
C PHE A 339 23.43 8.22 -10.09
N SER A 340 22.95 8.20 -8.85
CA SER A 340 23.75 8.44 -7.63
C SER A 340 23.99 7.16 -6.83
N ASN A 341 23.56 5.99 -7.34
CA ASN A 341 23.58 4.71 -6.60
C ASN A 341 23.09 4.83 -5.16
N LEU A 342 22.04 5.64 -4.93
CA LEU A 342 21.50 5.96 -3.61
C LEU A 342 20.06 5.42 -3.46
N GLY A 343 19.80 4.75 -2.35
CA GLY A 343 18.47 4.29 -1.95
C GLY A 343 18.16 4.71 -0.51
N ILE A 344 16.94 5.20 -0.28
CA ILE A 344 16.48 5.65 1.03
C ILE A 344 15.10 5.07 1.28
N ALA A 345 14.87 4.46 2.44
CA ALA A 345 13.54 4.03 2.84
C ALA A 345 13.23 4.40 4.29
N ILE A 346 11.97 4.79 4.52
CA ILE A 346 11.42 5.12 5.82
C ILE A 346 10.11 4.33 5.99
N LEU A 347 10.01 3.56 7.08
CA LEU A 347 8.85 2.79 7.47
C LEU A 347 8.33 3.35 8.80
N CYS A 348 7.10 3.86 8.85
CA CYS A 348 6.51 4.52 10.00
C CYS A 348 5.19 3.83 10.41
N ASN A 349 4.98 3.67 11.71
CA ASN A 349 3.77 3.09 12.26
C ASN A 349 2.70 4.14 12.63
N GLN A 350 2.58 5.17 11.80
CA GLN A 350 1.53 6.17 11.92
C GLN A 350 0.76 6.30 10.59
N GLN A 351 -0.56 6.23 10.68
CA GLN A 351 -1.45 6.34 9.51
C GLN A 351 -1.42 7.75 8.93
N ASN A 352 -1.44 7.84 7.59
CA ASN A 352 -1.47 9.11 6.84
C ASN A 352 -0.40 10.12 7.26
N SER A 353 0.74 9.64 7.77
CA SER A 353 1.83 10.50 8.21
C SER A 353 2.61 11.08 7.03
N THR A 354 2.87 12.37 7.06
CA THR A 354 3.79 13.04 6.14
C THR A 354 5.25 12.88 6.57
N LEU A 355 5.49 12.42 7.79
CA LEU A 355 6.82 12.30 8.38
C LEU A 355 7.82 11.48 7.55
N PRO A 356 7.46 10.32 6.93
CA PRO A 356 8.38 9.60 6.06
C PRO A 356 8.91 10.44 4.89
N TYR A 357 8.08 11.32 4.33
CA TYR A 357 8.48 12.18 3.22
C TYR A 357 9.41 13.32 3.67
N LEU A 358 9.19 13.88 4.86
CA LEU A 358 10.04 14.92 5.44
C LEU A 358 11.45 14.37 5.77
N ILE A 359 11.50 13.19 6.38
CA ILE A 359 12.77 12.51 6.67
C ILE A 359 13.50 12.12 5.37
N LEU A 360 12.73 11.66 4.35
CA LEU A 360 13.28 11.41 3.02
C LEU A 360 13.96 12.65 2.44
N ASP A 361 13.29 13.81 2.50
CA ASP A 361 13.83 15.07 2.00
C ASP A 361 15.10 15.49 2.76
N LEU A 362 15.06 15.37 4.08
CA LEU A 362 16.18 15.68 4.95
C LEU A 362 17.42 14.84 4.59
N ILE A 363 17.25 13.53 4.41
CA ILE A 363 18.33 12.62 4.04
C ILE A 363 18.78 12.86 2.60
N THR A 364 17.84 13.01 1.66
CA THR A 364 18.15 13.26 0.26
C THR A 364 19.00 14.52 0.10
N ASN A 365 18.62 15.62 0.77
CA ASN A 365 19.35 16.87 0.67
C ASN A 365 20.78 16.77 1.23
N ARG A 366 21.00 15.93 2.25
CA ARG A 366 22.34 15.63 2.80
C ARG A 366 23.16 14.78 1.84
N MET A 367 22.58 13.67 1.37
CA MET A 367 23.29 12.68 0.56
C MET A 367 23.64 13.21 -0.85
N LEU A 368 22.79 14.08 -1.41
CA LEU A 368 22.98 14.69 -2.74
C LEU A 368 23.54 16.12 -2.67
N GLU A 369 23.97 16.58 -1.48
CA GLU A 369 24.56 17.91 -1.23
C GLU A 369 23.66 19.07 -1.73
N LEU A 370 22.34 18.90 -1.60
CA LEU A 370 21.34 19.89 -1.98
C LEU A 370 21.14 20.91 -0.84
N PRO A 371 20.59 22.10 -1.14
CA PRO A 371 20.22 23.07 -0.11
C PRO A 371 19.32 22.44 0.96
N ARG A 372 19.67 22.64 2.23
CA ARG A 372 18.90 22.12 3.36
C ARG A 372 17.77 23.08 3.72
N ASN A 373 16.58 22.56 3.90
CA ASN A 373 15.48 23.28 4.52
C ASN A 373 15.63 23.20 6.05
N ALA A 374 15.28 24.26 6.76
CA ALA A 374 15.14 24.17 8.21
C ALA A 374 13.92 23.32 8.56
N ILE A 375 13.93 22.63 9.71
CA ILE A 375 12.78 21.83 10.16
C ILE A 375 11.52 22.70 10.27
N SER A 376 11.68 23.98 10.65
CA SER A 376 10.60 24.97 10.72
C SER A 376 9.92 25.28 9.38
N ASP A 377 10.59 24.98 8.26
CA ASP A 377 10.07 25.28 6.92
C ASP A 377 9.08 24.19 6.42
N TYR A 378 9.03 23.07 7.13
CA TYR A 378 8.09 22.00 6.80
C TYR A 378 6.72 22.29 7.44
N PRO A 379 5.62 22.17 6.66
CA PRO A 379 4.28 22.38 7.20
C PRO A 379 3.95 21.30 8.23
N LEU A 380 3.47 21.72 9.41
CA LEU A 380 2.96 20.79 10.41
C LEU A 380 1.60 20.25 9.93
N ILE A 381 1.61 19.13 9.24
CA ILE A 381 0.43 18.40 8.81
C ILE A 381 0.33 17.13 9.64
N ILE A 382 -0.45 17.15 10.71
CA ILE A 382 -0.84 15.96 11.46
C ILE A 382 -2.21 15.56 10.91
N SER A 383 -2.23 14.49 10.11
CA SER A 383 -3.50 13.96 9.62
C SER A 383 -4.23 13.29 10.77
N ASP A 384 -5.29 13.93 11.25
CA ASP A 384 -6.22 13.30 12.18
C ASP A 384 -6.98 12.20 11.46
N ILE A 385 -6.97 10.97 11.98
CA ILE A 385 -7.70 9.84 11.39
C ILE A 385 -9.21 9.92 11.66
N TYR A 386 -9.58 10.66 12.71
CA TYR A 386 -10.95 10.97 13.06
C TYR A 386 -11.01 12.46 13.33
N THR A 387 -11.12 13.29 12.29
CA THR A 387 -11.38 14.70 12.53
C THR A 387 -12.75 14.84 13.18
N ASP A 388 -12.85 15.67 14.21
CA ASP A 388 -14.11 16.13 14.79
C ASP A 388 -14.94 16.99 13.77
N ASP A 389 -14.36 17.29 12.62
CA ASP A 389 -15.03 17.67 11.37
C ASP A 389 -15.94 16.55 10.82
N ASN A 390 -15.98 15.40 11.47
CA ASN A 390 -17.09 14.44 11.51
C ASN A 390 -18.36 14.99 12.19
N LYS A 391 -18.46 16.29 12.43
CA LYS A 391 -19.75 16.97 12.29
C LYS A 391 -20.17 16.68 10.86
N ILE A 392 -21.00 15.66 10.74
CA ILE A 392 -21.43 15.10 9.47
C ILE A 392 -21.92 16.27 8.64
N LYS A 393 -21.11 16.71 7.66
CA LYS A 393 -21.54 17.75 6.73
C LYS A 393 -22.84 17.24 6.09
N GLY A 394 -23.93 17.96 6.31
CA GLY A 394 -25.23 17.58 5.79
C GLY A 394 -26.19 16.98 6.82
N LEU A 395 -25.78 16.75 8.08
CA LEU A 395 -26.72 16.35 9.14
C LEU A 395 -27.82 17.40 9.27
N ASN A 396 -29.06 16.99 9.09
CA ASN A 396 -30.23 17.81 9.32
C ASN A 396 -31.30 17.00 10.05
N GLU A 397 -31.30 17.06 11.38
CA GLU A 397 -32.16 16.27 12.26
C GLU A 397 -33.66 16.58 12.06
N GLU A 398 -33.99 17.71 11.46
CA GLU A 398 -35.38 18.06 11.16
C GLU A 398 -35.94 17.27 9.98
N LYS A 399 -35.06 16.78 9.09
CA LYS A 399 -35.41 16.01 7.89
C LYS A 399 -35.38 14.51 8.18
N LYS A 400 -36.35 14.02 8.91
CA LYS A 400 -36.49 12.61 9.28
C LYS A 400 -36.62 11.67 8.08
N PRO A 401 -36.28 10.36 8.23
CA PRO A 401 -36.56 9.36 7.21
C PRO A 401 -38.04 9.36 6.83
N THR A 402 -38.34 9.18 5.55
CA THR A 402 -39.73 9.13 5.05
C THR A 402 -40.40 7.78 5.31
N ASN A 403 -39.65 6.79 5.80
CA ASN A 403 -40.09 5.45 6.11
C ASN A 403 -39.59 5.05 7.51
N GLU A 404 -40.27 4.09 8.13
CA GLU A 404 -39.75 3.42 9.32
C GLU A 404 -38.45 2.68 9.03
N LEU A 405 -37.52 2.64 10.02
CA LEU A 405 -36.21 2.03 9.84
C LEU A 405 -36.27 0.56 9.36
N THR A 406 -37.30 -0.16 9.73
CA THR A 406 -37.54 -1.55 9.28
C THR A 406 -37.75 -1.67 7.78
N ASN A 407 -38.29 -0.63 7.14
CA ASN A 407 -38.54 -0.66 5.69
C ASN A 407 -37.25 -0.57 4.86
N PHE A 408 -36.16 -0.06 5.44
CA PHE A 408 -34.84 -0.06 4.81
C PHE A 408 -34.14 -1.41 4.88
N CYS A 409 -34.53 -2.29 5.79
CA CYS A 409 -33.91 -3.60 5.98
C CYS A 409 -34.13 -4.51 4.78
N GLY A 410 -33.16 -5.41 4.53
CA GLY A 410 -33.20 -6.40 3.48
C GLY A 410 -31.89 -6.50 2.72
N LYS A 411 -31.86 -7.40 1.73
CA LYS A 411 -30.72 -7.64 0.86
C LYS A 411 -30.84 -6.77 -0.40
N TYR A 412 -29.70 -6.23 -0.82
CA TYR A 412 -29.59 -5.38 -2.01
C TYR A 412 -28.45 -5.90 -2.88
N PHE A 413 -28.72 -6.12 -4.15
CA PHE A 413 -27.83 -6.81 -5.08
C PHE A 413 -27.43 -5.94 -6.25
N HIS A 414 -26.14 -6.04 -6.64
CA HIS A 414 -25.59 -5.52 -7.89
C HIS A 414 -24.67 -6.57 -8.54
N LYS A 415 -24.82 -6.80 -9.86
CA LYS A 415 -24.11 -7.87 -10.58
C LYS A 415 -22.57 -7.80 -10.44
N GLY A 416 -22.00 -6.61 -10.43
CA GLY A 416 -20.54 -6.40 -10.36
C GLY A 416 -19.98 -6.34 -8.94
N TYR A 417 -20.81 -5.99 -7.96
CA TYR A 417 -20.37 -5.92 -6.56
C TYR A 417 -20.81 -7.15 -5.76
N GLY A 418 -22.04 -7.61 -5.94
CA GLY A 418 -22.63 -8.67 -5.14
C GLY A 418 -23.73 -8.14 -4.24
N THR A 419 -23.95 -8.80 -3.10
CA THR A 419 -25.02 -8.49 -2.14
C THR A 419 -24.44 -7.75 -0.94
N LEU A 420 -25.14 -6.69 -0.52
CA LEU A 420 -25.03 -6.11 0.81
C LEU A 420 -26.38 -6.31 1.54
N GLU A 421 -26.37 -6.29 2.86
CA GLU A 421 -27.59 -6.44 3.67
C GLU A 421 -27.72 -5.24 4.62
N ILE A 422 -28.89 -4.67 4.72
CA ILE A 422 -29.24 -3.67 5.72
C ILE A 422 -30.01 -4.35 6.84
N VAL A 423 -29.47 -4.26 8.05
CA VAL A 423 -30.08 -4.83 9.25
C VAL A 423 -30.34 -3.74 10.29
N LYS A 424 -31.41 -3.90 11.05
CA LYS A 424 -31.72 -3.06 12.21
C LYS A 424 -31.29 -3.78 13.48
N LYS A 425 -30.48 -3.10 14.31
CA LYS A 425 -30.16 -3.51 15.68
C LYS A 425 -30.56 -2.36 16.60
N ASP A 426 -31.43 -2.62 17.54
CA ASP A 426 -32.03 -1.59 18.40
C ASP A 426 -32.66 -0.46 17.57
N ASN A 427 -32.21 0.77 17.76
CA ASN A 427 -32.66 1.95 17.02
C ASN A 427 -31.70 2.42 15.93
N SER A 428 -30.76 1.54 15.46
CA SER A 428 -29.77 1.89 14.45
C SER A 428 -29.83 0.91 13.29
N LEU A 429 -29.54 1.43 12.08
CA LEU A 429 -29.29 0.62 10.91
C LEU A 429 -27.80 0.28 10.79
N PHE A 430 -27.52 -0.88 10.24
CA PHE A 430 -26.17 -1.34 9.88
C PHE A 430 -26.17 -1.82 8.45
N VAL A 431 -25.10 -1.52 7.72
CA VAL A 431 -24.81 -2.16 6.45
C VAL A 431 -23.82 -3.30 6.67
N VAL A 432 -24.16 -4.47 6.17
CA VAL A 432 -23.36 -5.70 6.26
C VAL A 432 -22.87 -6.04 4.86
N TYR A 433 -21.56 -5.93 4.66
CA TYR A 433 -20.83 -6.40 3.49
C TYR A 433 -20.25 -7.80 3.79
N PRO A 434 -19.81 -8.57 2.78
CA PRO A 434 -19.19 -9.88 3.01
C PRO A 434 -18.08 -9.90 4.08
N ASN A 435 -17.28 -8.84 4.14
CA ASN A 435 -16.11 -8.78 5.01
C ASN A 435 -16.21 -7.73 6.12
N PHE A 436 -17.22 -6.84 6.10
CA PHE A 436 -17.33 -5.70 7.02
C PHE A 436 -18.76 -5.40 7.39
N THR A 437 -18.92 -4.80 8.56
CA THR A 437 -20.20 -4.28 9.03
C THR A 437 -19.98 -2.88 9.56
N TYR A 438 -20.77 -1.93 9.09
CA TYR A 438 -20.70 -0.53 9.52
C TYR A 438 -22.06 -0.07 10.06
N ARG A 439 -22.04 0.68 11.15
CA ARG A 439 -23.21 1.39 11.63
C ARG A 439 -23.55 2.51 10.65
N LEU A 440 -24.86 2.75 10.45
CA LEU A 440 -25.35 3.86 9.64
C LEU A 440 -25.85 5.00 10.54
N GLU A 441 -25.33 6.19 10.30
CA GLU A 441 -25.85 7.44 10.86
C GLU A 441 -26.77 8.11 9.86
N HIS A 442 -27.93 8.55 10.33
CA HIS A 442 -28.90 9.26 9.51
C HIS A 442 -28.39 10.67 9.20
N LEU A 443 -28.41 11.09 7.93
CA LEU A 443 -28.07 12.45 7.51
C LEU A 443 -29.31 13.30 7.30
N TYR A 444 -30.15 12.94 6.35
CA TYR A 444 -31.39 13.61 6.01
C TYR A 444 -32.27 12.69 5.16
N TYR A 445 -33.58 12.77 5.29
CA TYR A 445 -34.55 11.94 4.58
C TYR A 445 -34.16 10.45 4.56
N ASN A 446 -33.95 9.87 3.37
CA ASN A 446 -33.57 8.47 3.22
C ASN A 446 -32.07 8.31 2.95
N THR A 447 -31.25 9.27 3.35
CA THR A 447 -29.80 9.24 3.20
C THR A 447 -29.13 8.93 4.53
N PHE A 448 -28.22 7.97 4.50
CA PHE A 448 -27.43 7.54 5.66
C PHE A 448 -25.94 7.51 5.30
N LYS A 449 -25.08 7.64 6.30
CA LYS A 449 -23.62 7.57 6.16
C LYS A 449 -23.06 6.44 7.02
N MET A 450 -22.09 5.70 6.48
CA MET A 450 -21.35 4.70 7.27
C MET A 450 -20.50 5.40 8.33
N LYS A 451 -20.54 4.89 9.55
CA LYS A 451 -19.70 5.31 10.67
C LYS A 451 -18.69 4.20 10.98
N LEU A 452 -17.44 4.59 11.11
CA LEU A 452 -16.41 3.75 11.72
C LEU A 452 -16.44 3.91 13.23
N ASP A 453 -16.29 2.79 13.95
CA ASP A 453 -16.06 2.82 15.39
C ASP A 453 -14.57 3.13 15.67
N GLU A 454 -14.27 3.68 16.85
CA GLU A 454 -12.89 3.95 17.28
C GLU A 454 -12.06 2.66 17.24
N GLY A 455 -10.88 2.72 16.60
CA GLY A 455 -9.97 1.58 16.47
C GLY A 455 -10.23 0.67 15.26
N ASP A 456 -11.29 0.91 14.47
CA ASP A 456 -11.50 0.19 13.22
C ASP A 456 -10.47 0.59 12.16
N ALA A 457 -10.06 -0.41 11.36
CA ALA A 457 -9.20 -0.15 10.23
C ALA A 457 -9.92 0.70 9.19
N GLN A 458 -9.37 1.87 8.86
CA GLN A 458 -9.87 2.71 7.77
C GLN A 458 -9.47 2.10 6.42
N ILE A 459 -10.22 1.14 5.93
CA ILE A 459 -9.97 0.46 4.66
C ILE A 459 -10.31 1.36 3.48
N LEU A 460 -11.35 2.18 3.64
CA LEU A 460 -11.82 3.17 2.67
C LEU A 460 -12.26 4.40 3.45
N ASN A 461 -12.00 5.59 2.93
CA ASN A 461 -12.49 6.80 3.59
C ASN A 461 -14.03 6.76 3.65
N PRO A 462 -14.64 6.65 4.85
CA PRO A 462 -16.10 6.52 4.99
C PRO A 462 -16.85 7.74 4.50
N ASP A 463 -16.18 8.88 4.30
CA ASP A 463 -16.79 10.08 3.75
C ASP A 463 -17.29 9.89 2.31
N PHE A 464 -16.79 8.89 1.59
CA PHE A 464 -17.25 8.55 0.24
C PHE A 464 -18.49 7.65 0.21
N PHE A 465 -18.92 7.10 1.33
CA PHE A 465 -19.97 6.08 1.35
C PHE A 465 -21.27 6.56 1.99
N GLU A 466 -21.91 7.50 1.30
CA GLU A 466 -23.32 7.79 1.58
C GLU A 466 -24.20 6.72 0.91
N LEU A 467 -25.20 6.24 1.66
CA LEU A 467 -26.21 5.32 1.19
C LEU A 467 -27.51 6.10 0.98
N ASN A 468 -27.87 6.28 -0.29
CA ASN A 468 -29.12 6.96 -0.68
C ASN A 468 -30.19 5.93 -1.03
N PHE A 469 -31.22 5.78 -0.20
CA PHE A 469 -32.30 4.84 -0.43
C PHE A 469 -33.40 5.48 -1.29
N HIS A 470 -33.81 4.74 -2.32
CA HIS A 470 -34.81 5.18 -3.27
C HIS A 470 -36.10 4.35 -3.16
N GLN A 471 -37.23 5.04 -3.26
CA GLN A 471 -38.55 4.42 -3.31
C GLN A 471 -38.88 3.99 -4.75
N ASN A 472 -39.58 2.88 -4.89
CA ASN A 472 -40.23 2.45 -6.13
C ASN A 472 -41.56 3.19 -6.35
N ASN A 473 -42.26 2.89 -7.43
CA ASN A 473 -43.53 3.51 -7.77
C ASN A 473 -44.68 3.24 -6.76
N GLU A 474 -44.47 2.28 -5.84
CA GLU A 474 -45.41 1.95 -4.77
C GLU A 474 -45.05 2.65 -3.45
N GLY A 475 -44.04 3.49 -3.42
CA GLY A 475 -43.57 4.18 -2.23
C GLY A 475 -42.75 3.29 -1.27
N LYS A 476 -42.40 2.05 -1.68
CA LYS A 476 -41.55 1.14 -0.91
C LYS A 476 -40.07 1.35 -1.26
N ILE A 477 -39.19 1.17 -0.28
CA ILE A 477 -37.73 1.18 -0.55
C ILE A 477 -37.39 0.05 -1.52
N GLY A 478 -36.90 0.41 -2.72
CA GLY A 478 -36.62 -0.52 -3.82
C GLY A 478 -35.13 -0.59 -4.21
N SER A 479 -34.34 0.42 -3.89
CA SER A 479 -32.91 0.41 -4.21
C SER A 479 -32.08 1.27 -3.25
N ILE A 480 -30.77 1.09 -3.31
CA ILE A 480 -29.76 1.94 -2.66
C ILE A 480 -28.76 2.39 -3.71
N LYS A 481 -28.43 3.70 -3.75
CA LYS A 481 -27.28 4.23 -4.47
C LYS A 481 -26.15 4.53 -3.52
N ILE A 482 -24.95 4.08 -3.88
CA ILE A 482 -23.72 4.22 -3.08
C ILE A 482 -22.61 4.76 -3.98
N ASN A 483 -21.85 5.73 -3.51
CA ASN A 483 -20.73 6.35 -4.22
C ASN A 483 -19.47 5.45 -4.20
N LEU A 484 -19.55 4.26 -4.79
CA LEU A 484 -18.41 3.32 -4.90
C LEU A 484 -17.49 3.61 -6.10
N GLN A 485 -17.90 4.50 -6.98
CA GLN A 485 -17.20 4.97 -8.17
C GLN A 485 -17.48 6.47 -8.35
N TYR A 486 -16.97 7.08 -9.43
CA TYR A 486 -17.32 8.47 -9.78
C TYR A 486 -18.83 8.67 -9.98
N GLU A 487 -19.52 7.66 -10.52
CA GLU A 487 -20.99 7.64 -10.58
C GLU A 487 -21.53 6.74 -9.47
N PRO A 488 -22.63 7.12 -8.80
CA PRO A 488 -23.26 6.28 -7.79
C PRO A 488 -23.70 4.93 -8.36
N VAL A 489 -23.39 3.86 -7.65
CA VAL A 489 -23.75 2.49 -8.03
C VAL A 489 -25.10 2.11 -7.41
N GLU A 490 -26.04 1.63 -8.20
CA GLU A 490 -27.35 1.25 -7.72
C GLU A 490 -27.47 -0.25 -7.43
N PHE A 491 -27.84 -0.56 -6.19
CA PHE A 491 -28.15 -1.92 -5.71
C PHE A 491 -29.65 -2.08 -5.59
N ILE A 492 -30.22 -3.08 -6.24
CA ILE A 492 -31.66 -3.35 -6.24
C ILE A 492 -32.03 -4.23 -5.05
N LYS A 493 -33.09 -3.87 -4.34
CA LYS A 493 -33.60 -4.65 -3.20
C LYS A 493 -34.13 -5.98 -3.71
N GLU A 494 -33.63 -7.08 -3.13
CA GLU A 494 -34.16 -8.41 -3.42
C GLU A 494 -35.55 -8.55 -2.78
N THR A 495 -36.52 -9.01 -3.55
CA THR A 495 -37.85 -9.36 -3.03
C THR A 495 -37.77 -10.76 -2.46
N ASP A 496 -38.27 -10.93 -1.24
CA ASP A 496 -38.45 -12.26 -0.68
C ASP A 496 -39.34 -13.08 -1.65
N LYS A 497 -38.75 -14.18 -2.18
CA LYS A 497 -39.47 -15.11 -3.03
C LYS A 497 -40.32 -16.06 -2.17
#